data_60a44218a9408ab8d00960313e414b20
#
_entry.id   60a44218a9408ab8d00960313e414b20
#
_cell.length_a   1.000
_cell.length_b   1.000
_cell.length_c   1.000
_cell.angle_alpha   90.00
_cell.angle_beta   90.00
_cell.angle_gamma   90.00
#
_symmetry.space_group_name_H-M   'P 1'
#
loop_
_entity.id
_entity.type
_entity.pdbx_description
1 polymer ?
#
loop_
_entity_poly.entity_id
_entity_poly.type
_entity_poly.pdbx_seq_one_letter_code
_entity_poly.pdbx_strand_id
1 'polypeptide(L)'
;MSVHIRKLTKNDIKSVQEVVTLSWHDTYNHIIPRKIQKRFLHVTYSEEALIERMDHSHFFIAEKDNHIVGFANFSLLDDRGQIELGALYLHPDFKRQGIGKQLFHKGLNEIEGVKEVLVHVEKHNKGAQAFYNKMGFTYVKEIHEFFYGYPLHSIQFIFYRF
;
A
#
# COMPACT_ATOMS: atom_id res chain seq x y z
N MET A 1 9.11 18.25 11.38
CA MET A 1 9.60 16.98 11.92
C MET A 1 9.72 15.96 10.84
N SER A 2 10.86 15.30 10.81
CA SER A 2 11.17 14.37 9.74
C SER A 2 10.51 13.02 9.95
N VAL A 3 10.23 12.37 8.83
CA VAL A 3 9.73 11.00 8.79
C VAL A 3 10.90 10.06 8.54
N HIS A 4 10.99 8.99 9.31
CA HIS A 4 12.01 7.96 9.14
C HIS A 4 11.36 6.74 8.51
N ILE A 5 11.91 6.28 7.38
CA ILE A 5 11.39 5.10 6.68
C ILE A 5 12.40 3.99 6.81
N ARG A 6 11.92 2.84 7.27
CA ARG A 6 12.75 1.66 7.51
C ARG A 6 11.94 0.39 7.25
N LYS A 7 12.62 -0.75 7.25
CA LYS A 7 11.94 -2.04 7.07
C LYS A 7 11.11 -2.41 8.28
N LEU A 8 10.03 -3.13 8.04
CA LEU A 8 9.15 -3.68 9.07
C LEU A 8 9.92 -4.67 9.96
N THR A 9 9.69 -4.59 11.27
CA THR A 9 10.15 -5.59 12.23
C THR A 9 8.95 -6.18 12.97
N LYS A 10 9.16 -7.28 13.67
CA LYS A 10 8.09 -7.94 14.44
C LYS A 10 7.45 -7.02 15.47
N ASN A 11 8.23 -6.09 16.02
CA ASN A 11 7.72 -5.14 17.02
C ASN A 11 6.74 -4.12 16.44
N ASP A 12 6.68 -4.00 15.12
CA ASP A 12 5.83 -3.03 14.43
C ASP A 12 4.46 -3.58 14.06
N ILE A 13 4.24 -4.88 14.20
CA ILE A 13 3.05 -5.56 13.68
C ILE A 13 1.75 -4.95 14.19
N LYS A 14 1.64 -4.73 15.50
CA LYS A 14 0.42 -4.12 16.06
C LYS A 14 0.14 -2.75 15.50
N SER A 15 1.18 -1.94 15.34
CA SER A 15 1.05 -0.58 14.80
C SER A 15 0.61 -0.60 13.34
N VAL A 16 1.14 -1.53 12.54
CA VAL A 16 0.71 -1.72 11.15
C VAL A 16 -0.76 -2.12 11.09
N GLN A 17 -1.19 -3.04 11.96
CA GLN A 17 -2.59 -3.47 12.03
C GLN A 17 -3.51 -2.29 12.36
N GLU A 18 -3.12 -1.42 13.28
CA GLU A 18 -3.89 -0.23 13.62
C GLU A 18 -3.98 0.75 12.44
N VAL A 19 -2.86 1.03 11.80
CA VAL A 19 -2.81 1.96 10.66
C VAL A 19 -3.69 1.47 9.52
N VAL A 20 -3.58 0.21 9.14
CA VAL A 20 -4.37 -0.32 8.02
C VAL A 20 -5.85 -0.36 8.35
N THR A 21 -6.21 -0.67 9.59
CA THR A 21 -7.62 -0.69 10.01
C THR A 21 -8.23 0.71 9.91
N LEU A 22 -7.54 1.71 10.46
CA LEU A 22 -8.01 3.10 10.42
C LEU A 22 -8.06 3.62 8.98
N SER A 23 -7.04 3.34 8.20
CA SER A 23 -6.96 3.76 6.80
C SER A 23 -8.10 3.16 5.96
N TRP A 24 -8.35 1.87 6.12
CA TRP A 24 -9.42 1.19 5.39
C TRP A 24 -10.80 1.70 5.77
N HIS A 25 -11.07 1.88 7.07
CA HIS A 25 -12.34 2.44 7.52
C HIS A 25 -12.56 3.85 6.97
N ASP A 26 -11.52 4.68 6.99
CA ASP A 26 -11.60 6.04 6.47
C ASP A 26 -11.88 6.08 4.97
N THR A 27 -11.21 5.22 4.21
CA THR A 27 -11.27 5.22 2.74
C THR A 27 -12.49 4.47 2.20
N TYR A 28 -12.83 3.32 2.79
CA TYR A 28 -13.75 2.36 2.16
C TYR A 28 -15.10 2.20 2.87
N ASN A 29 -15.41 3.01 3.89
CA ASN A 29 -16.66 2.87 4.64
C ASN A 29 -17.92 2.90 3.77
N HIS A 30 -17.92 3.67 2.67
CA HIS A 30 -19.06 3.78 1.77
C HIS A 30 -18.85 3.05 0.45
N ILE A 31 -17.76 2.30 0.33
CA ILE A 31 -17.37 1.62 -0.91
C ILE A 31 -17.42 0.11 -0.74
N ILE A 32 -16.84 -0.40 0.36
CA ILE A 32 -16.76 -1.82 0.66
C ILE A 32 -17.47 -2.10 1.97
N PRO A 33 -18.40 -3.08 2.03
CA PRO A 33 -19.11 -3.40 3.27
C PRO A 33 -18.13 -3.70 4.41
N ARG A 34 -18.47 -3.26 5.62
CA ARG A 34 -17.60 -3.43 6.80
C ARG A 34 -17.28 -4.90 7.06
N LYS A 35 -18.21 -5.80 6.81
CA LYS A 35 -17.99 -7.24 6.95
C LYS A 35 -16.87 -7.75 6.04
N ILE A 36 -16.83 -7.26 4.83
CA ILE A 36 -15.77 -7.61 3.85
C ILE A 36 -14.44 -7.00 4.27
N GLN A 37 -14.44 -5.75 4.74
CA GLN A 37 -13.24 -5.11 5.26
C GLN A 37 -12.64 -5.91 6.42
N LYS A 38 -13.46 -6.32 7.37
CA LYS A 38 -13.02 -7.12 8.52
C LYS A 38 -12.37 -8.41 8.11
N ARG A 39 -12.96 -9.10 7.13
CA ARG A 39 -12.42 -10.36 6.64
C ARG A 39 -11.06 -10.16 5.98
N PHE A 40 -10.94 -9.14 5.13
CA PHE A 40 -9.68 -8.78 4.49
C PHE A 40 -8.59 -8.49 5.52
N LEU A 41 -8.91 -7.62 6.51
CA LEU A 41 -7.96 -7.23 7.54
C LEU A 41 -7.52 -8.43 8.38
N HIS A 42 -8.46 -9.31 8.72
CA HIS A 42 -8.16 -10.51 9.51
C HIS A 42 -7.23 -11.47 8.75
N VAL A 43 -7.49 -11.71 7.46
CA VAL A 43 -6.71 -12.65 6.66
C VAL A 43 -5.37 -12.07 6.23
N THR A 44 -5.37 -10.85 5.71
CA THR A 44 -4.19 -10.25 5.07
C THR A 44 -3.25 -9.57 6.06
N TYR A 45 -3.78 -9.10 7.19
CA TYR A 45 -3.00 -8.37 8.20
C TYR A 45 -2.96 -9.07 9.55
N SER A 46 -3.13 -10.38 9.57
CA SER A 46 -2.84 -11.18 10.76
C SER A 46 -1.33 -11.14 11.06
N GLU A 47 -0.95 -11.46 12.27
CA GLU A 47 0.46 -11.53 12.64
C GLU A 47 1.22 -12.48 11.72
N GLU A 48 0.66 -13.67 11.47
CA GLU A 48 1.26 -14.67 10.59
C GLU A 48 1.46 -14.15 9.16
N ALA A 49 0.44 -13.48 8.60
CA ALA A 49 0.52 -12.92 7.25
C ALA A 49 1.58 -11.83 7.15
N LEU A 50 1.72 -10.99 8.17
CA LEU A 50 2.72 -9.94 8.18
C LEU A 50 4.13 -10.49 8.32
N ILE A 51 4.32 -11.51 9.16
CA ILE A 51 5.62 -12.17 9.29
C ILE A 51 6.04 -12.80 7.97
N GLU A 52 5.11 -13.46 7.27
CA GLU A 52 5.41 -14.04 5.96
C GLU A 52 5.82 -12.96 4.95
N ARG A 53 5.12 -11.84 4.93
CA ARG A 53 5.46 -10.75 4.01
C ARG A 53 6.78 -10.08 4.32
N MET A 54 7.24 -10.12 5.57
CA MET A 54 8.58 -9.63 5.91
C MET A 54 9.66 -10.43 5.19
N ASP A 55 9.46 -11.73 5.01
CA ASP A 55 10.44 -12.61 4.40
C ASP A 55 10.30 -12.72 2.87
N HIS A 56 9.09 -12.49 2.34
CA HIS A 56 8.78 -12.75 0.94
C HIS A 56 8.34 -11.51 0.15
N SER A 57 8.56 -10.33 0.69
CA SER A 57 8.27 -9.07 0.02
C SER A 57 9.12 -7.95 0.61
N HIS A 58 9.01 -6.75 0.04
CA HIS A 58 9.68 -5.56 0.58
C HIS A 58 8.65 -4.74 1.34
N PHE A 59 8.77 -4.69 2.65
CA PHE A 59 7.80 -4.04 3.52
C PHE A 59 8.47 -2.91 4.30
N PHE A 60 8.06 -1.66 4.03
CA PHE A 60 8.61 -0.46 4.66
C PHE A 60 7.57 0.22 5.53
N ILE A 61 8.00 0.74 6.68
CA ILE A 61 7.15 1.55 7.54
C ILE A 61 7.67 2.97 7.61
N ALA A 62 6.75 3.90 7.84
CA ALA A 62 7.08 5.31 8.07
C ALA A 62 6.83 5.64 9.54
N GLU A 63 7.86 6.15 10.19
CA GLU A 63 7.84 6.50 11.61
C GLU A 63 7.98 8.01 11.77
N LYS A 64 7.12 8.58 12.58
CA LYS A 64 7.15 10.02 12.92
C LYS A 64 6.87 10.16 14.39
N ASP A 65 7.78 10.87 15.10
CA ASP A 65 7.69 11.07 16.57
C ASP A 65 7.51 9.73 17.32
N ASN A 66 8.27 8.72 16.92
CA ASN A 66 8.24 7.36 17.48
C ASN A 66 6.91 6.61 17.28
N HIS A 67 6.04 7.09 16.38
CA HIS A 67 4.80 6.42 16.02
C HIS A 67 4.83 5.99 14.56
N ILE A 68 4.31 4.80 14.28
CA ILE A 68 4.15 4.35 12.91
C ILE A 68 2.91 5.01 12.33
N VAL A 69 3.09 5.75 11.23
CA VAL A 69 2.03 6.55 10.62
C VAL A 69 1.67 6.09 9.21
N GLY A 70 2.40 5.13 8.67
CA GLY A 70 2.10 4.60 7.35
C GLY A 70 3.03 3.45 6.98
N PHE A 71 2.72 2.80 5.87
CA PHE A 71 3.56 1.71 5.36
C PHE A 71 3.34 1.49 3.87
N ALA A 72 4.31 0.83 3.25
CA ALA A 72 4.25 0.40 1.86
C ALA A 72 4.75 -1.03 1.73
N ASN A 73 4.08 -1.84 0.93
CA ASN A 73 4.47 -3.22 0.68
C ASN A 73 4.61 -3.44 -0.82
N PHE A 74 5.82 -3.77 -1.25
CA PHE A 74 6.14 -4.06 -2.65
C PHE A 74 6.41 -5.55 -2.81
N SER A 75 5.98 -6.13 -3.93
CA SER A 75 6.31 -7.51 -4.29
C SER A 75 7.81 -7.64 -4.57
N LEU A 76 8.31 -8.87 -4.59
CA LEU A 76 9.66 -9.15 -5.07
C LEU A 76 9.74 -8.83 -6.57
N LEU A 77 10.94 -8.47 -7.01
CA LEU A 77 11.20 -8.15 -8.40
C LEU A 77 11.03 -9.40 -9.27
N ASP A 78 10.32 -9.26 -10.40
CA ASP A 78 10.21 -10.35 -11.37
C ASP A 78 11.35 -10.31 -12.39
N ASP A 79 11.34 -11.27 -13.32
CA ASP A 79 12.41 -11.41 -14.34
C ASP A 79 12.48 -10.23 -15.31
N ARG A 80 11.43 -9.44 -15.41
CA ARG A 80 11.35 -8.29 -16.33
C ARG A 80 11.65 -6.96 -15.66
N GLY A 81 11.92 -6.96 -14.39
CA GLY A 81 12.14 -5.73 -13.64
C GLY A 81 10.87 -5.05 -13.14
N GLN A 82 9.79 -5.81 -13.04
CA GLN A 82 8.50 -5.30 -12.54
C GLN A 82 8.29 -5.65 -11.09
N ILE A 83 7.76 -4.70 -10.32
CA ILE A 83 7.22 -4.95 -8.98
C ILE A 83 5.79 -4.44 -8.92
N GLU A 84 5.03 -4.95 -7.97
CA GLU A 84 3.70 -4.45 -7.65
C GLU A 84 3.73 -3.74 -6.31
N LEU A 85 3.17 -2.54 -6.25
CA LEU A 85 2.90 -1.85 -5.00
C LEU A 85 1.57 -2.37 -4.49
N GLY A 86 1.62 -3.40 -3.65
CA GLY A 86 0.44 -4.10 -3.17
C GLY A 86 -0.31 -3.35 -2.08
N ALA A 87 0.39 -2.49 -1.35
CA ALA A 87 -0.21 -1.70 -0.28
C ALA A 87 0.57 -0.41 -0.07
N LEU A 88 -0.15 0.68 0.11
CA LEU A 88 0.39 1.97 0.53
C LEU A 88 -0.71 2.66 1.32
N TYR A 89 -0.58 2.64 2.65
CA TYR A 89 -1.60 3.17 3.54
C TYR A 89 -1.01 4.09 4.58
N LEU A 90 -1.75 5.15 4.90
CA LEU A 90 -1.37 6.13 5.92
C LEU A 90 -2.45 6.21 6.99
N HIS A 91 -2.03 6.48 8.21
CA HIS A 91 -2.96 6.88 9.26
C HIS A 91 -3.71 8.13 8.77
N PRO A 92 -5.06 8.18 8.91
CA PRO A 92 -5.83 9.31 8.37
C PRO A 92 -5.36 10.69 8.79
N ASP A 93 -4.85 10.84 10.01
CA ASP A 93 -4.38 12.13 10.52
C ASP A 93 -3.06 12.60 9.88
N PHE A 94 -2.41 11.74 9.11
CA PHE A 94 -1.11 12.03 8.51
C PHE A 94 -1.12 12.08 7.00
N LYS A 95 -2.30 12.16 6.41
CA LYS A 95 -2.44 12.30 4.95
C LYS A 95 -1.98 13.69 4.50
N ARG A 96 -1.58 13.79 3.23
CA ARG A 96 -1.22 15.05 2.56
C ARG A 96 0.00 15.75 3.17
N GLN A 97 0.91 14.99 3.75
CA GLN A 97 2.17 15.50 4.30
C GLN A 97 3.38 14.98 3.52
N GLY A 98 3.15 14.34 2.38
CA GLY A 98 4.24 13.80 1.55
C GLY A 98 4.79 12.46 2.01
N ILE A 99 4.19 11.81 3.00
CA ILE A 99 4.68 10.53 3.56
C ILE A 99 4.54 9.40 2.55
N GLY A 100 3.41 9.33 1.84
CA GLY A 100 3.20 8.32 0.81
C GLY A 100 4.24 8.41 -0.30
N LYS A 101 4.57 9.61 -0.72
CA LYS A 101 5.61 9.86 -1.72
C LYS A 101 6.97 9.40 -1.23
N GLN A 102 7.31 9.68 0.02
CA GLN A 102 8.56 9.25 0.63
C GLN A 102 8.65 7.73 0.71
N LEU A 103 7.57 7.06 1.10
CA LEU A 103 7.50 5.58 1.14
C LEU A 103 7.74 4.98 -0.24
N PHE A 104 7.09 5.53 -1.26
CA PHE A 104 7.25 5.06 -2.63
C PHE A 104 8.70 5.20 -3.11
N HIS A 105 9.29 6.37 -2.94
CA HIS A 105 10.66 6.62 -3.39
C HIS A 105 11.69 5.82 -2.61
N LYS A 106 11.46 5.60 -1.32
CA LYS A 106 12.34 4.74 -0.52
C LYS A 106 12.34 3.31 -1.08
N GLY A 107 11.16 2.78 -1.39
CA GLY A 107 11.05 1.46 -2.01
C GLY A 107 11.79 1.38 -3.33
N LEU A 108 11.59 2.35 -4.22
CA LEU A 108 12.28 2.39 -5.50
C LEU A 108 13.80 2.42 -5.33
N ASN A 109 14.29 3.19 -4.36
CA ASN A 109 15.72 3.35 -4.17
C ASN A 109 16.39 2.13 -3.51
N GLU A 110 15.63 1.39 -2.68
CA GLU A 110 16.17 0.21 -1.97
C GLU A 110 16.08 -1.06 -2.80
N ILE A 111 15.16 -1.15 -3.76
CA ILE A 111 14.96 -2.34 -4.58
C ILE A 111 15.74 -2.16 -5.88
N GLU A 112 16.85 -2.89 -6.03
CA GLU A 112 17.66 -2.80 -7.23
C GLU A 112 16.96 -3.44 -8.43
N GLY A 113 17.14 -2.83 -9.61
CA GLY A 113 16.67 -3.39 -10.87
C GLY A 113 15.22 -3.11 -11.23
N VAL A 114 14.54 -2.27 -10.46
CA VAL A 114 13.15 -1.90 -10.77
C VAL A 114 13.08 -1.07 -12.04
N LYS A 115 12.33 -1.54 -13.03
CA LYS A 115 12.06 -0.83 -14.28
C LYS A 115 10.66 -0.27 -14.30
N GLU A 116 9.70 -0.96 -13.68
CA GLU A 116 8.32 -0.51 -13.65
C GLU A 116 7.59 -0.99 -12.40
N VAL A 117 6.59 -0.22 -11.98
CA VAL A 117 5.77 -0.50 -10.81
C VAL A 117 4.30 -0.52 -11.22
N LEU A 118 3.60 -1.60 -10.89
CA LEU A 118 2.15 -1.68 -11.07
C LEU A 118 1.44 -1.37 -9.75
N VAL A 119 0.27 -0.75 -9.84
CA VAL A 119 -0.60 -0.56 -8.69
C VAL A 119 -2.06 -0.74 -9.13
N HIS A 120 -2.87 -1.31 -8.25
CA HIS A 120 -4.31 -1.44 -8.45
C HIS A 120 -5.04 -0.54 -7.45
N VAL A 121 -5.96 0.28 -7.95
CA VAL A 121 -6.70 1.24 -7.14
C VAL A 121 -8.19 1.05 -7.36
N GLU A 122 -8.97 0.94 -6.28
CA GLU A 122 -10.42 0.84 -6.40
C GLU A 122 -10.96 2.08 -7.11
N LYS A 123 -11.91 1.89 -8.04
CA LYS A 123 -12.41 2.93 -8.93
C LYS A 123 -12.97 4.17 -8.21
N HIS A 124 -13.58 4.00 -7.05
CA HIS A 124 -14.18 5.10 -6.29
C HIS A 124 -13.18 5.81 -5.37
N ASN A 125 -11.98 5.25 -5.23
CA ASN A 125 -10.92 5.86 -4.41
C ASN A 125 -10.23 6.97 -5.21
N LYS A 126 -10.90 8.10 -5.32
CA LYS A 126 -10.41 9.23 -6.13
C LYS A 126 -9.13 9.85 -5.57
N GLY A 127 -8.98 9.84 -4.25
CA GLY A 127 -7.76 10.36 -3.60
C GLY A 127 -6.53 9.59 -4.01
N ALA A 128 -6.61 8.25 -4.02
CA ALA A 128 -5.49 7.42 -4.45
C ALA A 128 -5.19 7.59 -5.94
N GLN A 129 -6.23 7.67 -6.77
CA GLN A 129 -6.03 7.91 -8.21
C GLN A 129 -5.28 9.22 -8.47
N ALA A 130 -5.68 10.29 -7.79
CA ALA A 130 -5.02 11.59 -7.90
C ALA A 130 -3.56 11.51 -7.42
N PHE A 131 -3.31 10.79 -6.33
CA PHE A 131 -1.97 10.58 -5.79
C PHE A 131 -1.06 9.90 -6.81
N TYR A 132 -1.51 8.78 -7.39
CA TYR A 132 -0.70 8.03 -8.35
C TYR A 132 -0.50 8.81 -9.66
N ASN A 133 -1.53 9.50 -10.15
CA ASN A 133 -1.39 10.35 -11.34
C ASN A 133 -0.34 11.43 -11.12
N LYS A 134 -0.37 12.08 -9.97
CA LYS A 134 0.60 13.14 -9.63
C LYS A 134 2.02 12.61 -9.52
N MET A 135 2.18 11.35 -9.11
CA MET A 135 3.49 10.72 -9.01
C MET A 135 4.05 10.24 -10.35
N GLY A 136 3.28 10.32 -11.40
CA GLY A 136 3.73 9.92 -12.73
C GLY A 136 3.26 8.56 -13.20
N PHE A 137 2.36 7.92 -12.46
CA PHE A 137 1.72 6.69 -12.92
C PHE A 137 0.75 6.99 -14.04
N THR A 138 0.62 6.08 -15.00
CA THR A 138 -0.32 6.20 -16.11
C THR A 138 -1.33 5.05 -16.09
N TYR A 139 -2.51 5.32 -16.59
CA TYR A 139 -3.61 4.35 -16.68
C TYR A 139 -3.25 3.21 -17.63
N VAL A 140 -3.56 1.98 -17.23
CA VAL A 140 -3.38 0.79 -18.08
C VAL A 140 -4.74 0.24 -18.50
N LYS A 141 -5.55 -0.19 -17.53
CA LYS A 141 -6.85 -0.82 -17.81
C LYS A 141 -7.72 -0.86 -16.56
N GLU A 142 -9.01 -1.14 -16.77
CA GLU A 142 -9.94 -1.45 -15.68
C GLU A 142 -9.94 -2.96 -15.43
N ILE A 143 -10.12 -3.34 -14.17
CA ILE A 143 -10.15 -4.73 -13.73
C ILE A 143 -11.43 -4.94 -12.92
N HIS A 144 -12.19 -5.97 -13.29
CA HIS A 144 -13.38 -6.41 -12.56
C HIS A 144 -13.03 -7.71 -11.85
N GLU A 145 -13.16 -7.75 -10.54
CA GLU A 145 -12.82 -8.93 -9.76
C GLU A 145 -13.77 -9.08 -8.57
N PHE A 146 -13.71 -10.25 -7.93
CA PHE A 146 -14.47 -10.49 -6.70
C PHE A 146 -13.50 -10.47 -5.53
N PHE A 147 -13.75 -9.57 -4.60
CA PHE A 147 -12.95 -9.38 -3.40
C PHE A 147 -13.70 -9.99 -2.23
N TYR A 148 -13.29 -11.18 -1.81
CA TYR A 148 -14.02 -11.96 -0.79
C TYR A 148 -15.49 -12.09 -1.13
N GLY A 149 -15.80 -12.38 -2.41
CA GLY A 149 -17.17 -12.51 -2.90
C GLY A 149 -17.88 -11.19 -3.22
N TYR A 150 -17.28 -10.05 -2.91
CA TYR A 150 -17.83 -8.75 -3.20
C TYR A 150 -17.30 -8.22 -4.54
N PRO A 151 -18.18 -7.83 -5.49
CA PRO A 151 -17.70 -7.30 -6.77
C PRO A 151 -16.89 -6.01 -6.56
N LEU A 152 -15.67 -6.01 -7.07
CA LEU A 152 -14.77 -4.87 -6.96
C LEU A 152 -14.32 -4.44 -8.35
N HIS A 153 -14.39 -3.14 -8.60
CA HIS A 153 -13.95 -2.55 -9.84
C HIS A 153 -12.72 -1.70 -9.56
N SER A 154 -11.58 -2.11 -10.13
CA SER A 154 -10.30 -1.45 -9.89
C SER A 154 -9.69 -0.93 -11.18
N ILE A 155 -8.76 -0.01 -11.05
CA ILE A 155 -7.99 0.54 -12.15
C ILE A 155 -6.53 0.15 -11.93
N GLN A 156 -5.89 -0.36 -12.98
CA GLN A 156 -4.48 -0.64 -12.97
C GLN A 156 -3.71 0.55 -13.53
N PHE A 157 -2.71 1.00 -12.78
CA PHE A 157 -1.77 2.06 -13.19
C PHE A 157 -0.36 1.50 -13.24
N ILE A 158 0.49 2.11 -14.05
CA ILE A 158 1.89 1.73 -14.17
C ILE A 158 2.80 2.96 -14.09
N PHE A 159 3.94 2.78 -13.45
CA PHE A 159 5.01 3.77 -13.36
C PHE A 159 6.24 3.19 -14.04
N TYR A 160 6.82 3.94 -14.96
CA TYR A 160 8.08 3.54 -15.62
C TYR A 160 9.23 4.32 -15.03
N ARG A 161 10.27 3.59 -14.66
CA ARG A 161 11.49 4.18 -14.12
C ARG A 161 12.53 4.26 -15.24
N PHE A 162 12.84 5.47 -15.60
CA PHE A 162 13.85 5.72 -16.65
C PHE A 162 15.19 6.13 -16.07
#